data_2a060982d60b17b3792e8df2cb401b75
#
_entry.id   2a060982d60b17b3792e8df2cb401b75
#
_cell.length_a   1.000
_cell.length_b   1.000
_cell.length_c   1.000
_cell.angle_alpha   90.00
_cell.angle_beta   90.00
_cell.angle_gamma   90.00
#
_symmetry.space_group_name_H-M   'P 1'
#
loop_
_entity.id
_entity.type
_entity.pdbx_description
1 polymer ?
#
loop_
_entity_poly.entity_id
_entity_poly.type
_entity_poly.pdbx_seq_one_letter_code
_entity_poly.pdbx_strand_id
1 'polypeptide(L)'
;MIAAIGPMKGEPPMALYELRTYTLHVGKMAEAVKLYQDLGFPALRKGGQDKKLVGYFQSDIGTINQLVHLWKFDDDADRRSHWAAVFANKDFVEGFVLKARPLLMTQEVKLLHRAPWGPHP
;
A
#
# COMPACT_ATOMS: atom_id res chain seq x y z
N MET A 1 -27.70 -3.24 0.12
CA MET A 1 -26.40 -2.75 -0.41
C MET A 1 -26.60 -2.31 -1.85
N ILE A 2 -26.06 -1.18 -2.19
CA ILE A 2 -26.16 -0.65 -3.55
C ILE A 2 -25.14 -1.39 -4.42
N ALA A 3 -25.62 -1.92 -5.54
CA ALA A 3 -24.71 -2.53 -6.50
C ALA A 3 -23.75 -1.45 -7.05
N ALA A 4 -22.50 -1.84 -7.25
CA ALA A 4 -21.54 -0.92 -7.84
C ALA A 4 -22.03 -0.54 -9.25
N ILE A 5 -22.06 0.77 -9.51
CA ILE A 5 -22.37 1.27 -10.84
C ILE A 5 -21.07 1.23 -11.64
N GLY A 6 -21.07 0.45 -12.72
CA GLY A 6 -19.93 0.41 -13.62
C GLY A 6 -19.70 1.76 -14.31
N PRO A 7 -18.55 1.95 -14.95
CA PRO A 7 -18.28 3.19 -15.67
C PRO A 7 -19.30 3.36 -16.81
N MET A 8 -19.69 4.60 -17.05
CA MET A 8 -20.53 4.94 -18.18
C MET A 8 -19.75 4.76 -19.48
N LYS A 9 -20.48 4.59 -20.59
CA LYS A 9 -19.85 4.44 -21.89
C LYS A 9 -18.92 5.62 -22.17
N GLY A 10 -17.66 5.33 -22.49
CA GLY A 10 -16.64 6.35 -22.74
C GLY A 10 -15.85 6.78 -21.52
N GLU A 11 -16.24 6.35 -20.33
CA GLU A 11 -15.47 6.63 -19.13
C GLU A 11 -14.42 5.54 -18.88
N PRO A 12 -13.26 5.90 -18.30
CA PRO A 12 -12.29 4.88 -17.92
C PRO A 12 -12.85 3.96 -16.83
N PRO A 13 -12.40 2.70 -16.75
CA PRO A 13 -12.78 1.81 -15.65
C PRO A 13 -12.50 2.44 -14.30
N MET A 14 -13.34 2.13 -13.30
CA MET A 14 -13.12 2.61 -11.94
C MET A 14 -11.90 1.94 -11.36
N ALA A 15 -10.96 2.75 -10.86
CA ALA A 15 -9.78 2.26 -10.20
C ALA A 15 -10.13 1.60 -8.86
N LEU A 16 -9.32 0.62 -8.50
CA LEU A 16 -9.38 -0.03 -7.20
C LEU A 16 -8.22 0.48 -6.35
N TYR A 17 -8.52 0.92 -5.13
CA TYR A 17 -7.49 1.39 -4.21
C TYR A 17 -7.33 0.40 -3.08
N GLU A 18 -6.10 0.24 -2.63
CA GLU A 18 -5.79 -0.58 -1.47
C GLU A 18 -5.13 0.30 -0.41
N LEU A 19 -5.80 0.41 0.75
CA LEU A 19 -5.28 1.15 1.89
C LEU A 19 -4.76 0.12 2.90
N ARG A 20 -3.46 0.19 3.18
CA ARG A 20 -2.80 -0.72 4.11
C ARG A 20 -2.35 0.09 5.33
N THR A 21 -2.78 -0.34 6.50
CA THR A 21 -2.41 0.30 7.75
C THR A 21 -1.63 -0.70 8.61
N TYR A 22 -0.40 -0.34 8.93
CA TYR A 22 0.47 -1.13 9.79
C TYR A 22 0.62 -0.42 11.12
N THR A 23 0.22 -1.08 12.20
CA THR A 23 0.45 -0.55 13.54
C THR A 23 1.73 -1.17 14.10
N LEU A 24 2.65 -0.31 14.51
CA LEU A 24 3.96 -0.71 15.02
C LEU A 24 3.94 -0.84 16.54
N HIS A 25 4.86 -1.59 17.07
CA HIS A 25 5.12 -1.56 18.50
C HIS A 25 5.60 -0.17 18.92
N VAL A 26 5.27 0.24 20.14
CA VAL A 26 5.65 1.56 20.68
C VAL A 26 7.17 1.73 20.62
N GLY A 27 7.59 2.88 20.13
CA GLY A 27 9.01 3.22 20.02
C GLY A 27 9.70 2.70 18.75
N LYS A 28 8.97 2.05 17.84
CA LYS A 28 9.56 1.42 16.66
C LYS A 28 9.39 2.23 15.36
N MET A 29 8.74 3.40 15.41
CA MET A 29 8.51 4.18 14.20
C MET A 29 9.80 4.59 13.49
N ALA A 30 10.77 5.12 14.23
CA ALA A 30 12.02 5.58 13.63
C ALA A 30 12.77 4.44 12.94
N GLU A 31 12.83 3.27 13.56
CA GLU A 31 13.48 2.09 12.97
C GLU A 31 12.73 1.62 11.72
N ALA A 32 11.40 1.58 11.78
CA ALA A 32 10.59 1.18 10.63
C ALA A 32 10.75 2.14 9.45
N VAL A 33 10.70 3.43 9.71
CA VAL A 33 10.90 4.46 8.67
C VAL A 33 12.26 4.30 8.03
N LYS A 34 13.30 4.09 8.82
CA LYS A 34 14.65 3.89 8.30
C LYS A 34 14.75 2.63 7.43
N LEU A 35 14.13 1.53 7.84
CA LEU A 35 14.11 0.30 7.05
C LEU A 35 13.40 0.50 5.70
N TYR A 36 12.25 1.18 5.69
CA TYR A 36 11.56 1.49 4.45
C TYR A 36 12.39 2.39 3.55
N GLN A 37 12.98 3.42 4.12
CA GLN A 37 13.76 4.40 3.38
C GLN A 37 15.03 3.80 2.77
N ASP A 38 15.73 3.00 3.53
CA ASP A 38 17.04 2.46 3.13
C ASP A 38 16.94 1.15 2.34
N LEU A 39 15.94 0.32 2.59
CA LEU A 39 15.85 -1.03 2.04
C LEU A 39 14.54 -1.31 1.32
N GLY A 40 13.39 -1.01 1.92
CA GLY A 40 12.09 -1.43 1.40
C GLY A 40 11.73 -0.72 0.10
N PHE A 41 11.64 0.59 0.13
CA PHE A 41 11.27 1.36 -1.05
C PHE A 41 12.30 1.24 -2.17
N PRO A 42 13.61 1.32 -1.90
CA PRO A 42 14.60 1.07 -2.95
C PRO A 42 14.47 -0.29 -3.62
N ALA A 43 14.15 -1.35 -2.87
CA ALA A 43 13.94 -2.68 -3.44
C ALA A 43 12.72 -2.73 -4.36
N LEU A 44 11.61 -2.08 -3.96
CA LEU A 44 10.42 -1.98 -4.80
C LEU A 44 10.71 -1.21 -6.08
N ARG A 45 11.42 -0.10 -5.99
CA ARG A 45 11.78 0.71 -7.15
C ARG A 45 12.67 -0.06 -8.13
N LYS A 46 13.69 -0.73 -7.62
CA LYS A 46 14.59 -1.51 -8.43
C LYS A 46 13.87 -2.62 -9.18
N GLY A 47 12.88 -3.25 -8.52
CA GLY A 47 12.07 -4.30 -9.13
C GLY A 47 10.92 -3.79 -9.99
N GLY A 48 10.66 -2.48 -10.02
CA GLY A 48 9.56 -1.89 -10.78
C GLY A 48 8.20 -1.98 -10.12
N GLN A 49 8.13 -2.34 -8.81
CA GLN A 49 6.87 -2.47 -8.09
C GLN A 49 6.42 -1.20 -7.36
N ASP A 50 7.06 -0.06 -7.65
CA ASP A 50 6.66 1.24 -7.09
C ASP A 50 5.61 1.97 -7.92
N LYS A 51 5.27 1.47 -9.11
CA LYS A 51 4.45 2.18 -10.11
C LYS A 51 3.00 2.38 -9.69
N LYS A 52 2.48 1.52 -8.84
CA LYS A 52 1.10 1.58 -8.36
C LYS A 52 0.96 2.30 -7.02
N LEU A 53 2.06 2.75 -6.46
CA LEU A 53 2.05 3.45 -5.18
C LEU A 53 1.54 4.88 -5.35
N VAL A 54 0.51 5.24 -4.57
CA VAL A 54 0.03 6.63 -4.48
C VAL A 54 0.81 7.39 -3.42
N GLY A 55 1.04 6.78 -2.26
CA GLY A 55 1.83 7.41 -1.21
C GLY A 55 2.03 6.56 0.02
N TYR A 56 3.08 6.91 0.75
CA TYR A 56 3.35 6.40 2.09
C TYR A 56 3.13 7.52 3.09
N PHE A 57 2.48 7.21 4.20
CA PHE A 57 2.20 8.18 5.26
C PHE A 57 2.55 7.58 6.61
N GLN A 58 2.96 8.44 7.54
CA GLN A 58 3.13 8.05 8.94
C GLN A 58 2.19 8.88 9.80
N SER A 59 1.61 8.27 10.83
CA SER A 59 0.68 8.96 11.72
C SER A 59 1.40 10.01 12.57
N ASP A 60 0.71 11.12 12.81
CA ASP A 60 1.19 12.20 13.68
C ASP A 60 0.25 12.36 14.88
N ILE A 61 -1.02 12.65 14.60
CA ILE A 61 -2.05 12.84 15.63
C ILE A 61 -3.17 11.83 15.42
N GLY A 62 -3.88 11.48 16.47
CA GLY A 62 -4.92 10.44 16.47
C GLY A 62 -4.31 9.11 16.88
N THR A 63 -4.62 8.02 16.17
CA THR A 63 -3.98 6.74 16.41
C THR A 63 -2.53 6.81 15.93
N ILE A 64 -1.60 6.76 16.87
CA ILE A 64 -0.17 6.89 16.58
C ILE A 64 0.47 5.53 16.31
N ASN A 65 1.76 5.55 15.95
CA ASN A 65 2.56 4.36 15.63
C ASN A 65 2.06 3.61 14.40
N GLN A 66 1.49 4.34 13.43
CA GLN A 66 0.97 3.71 12.22
C GLN A 66 1.69 4.22 10.96
N LEU A 67 1.95 3.28 10.05
CA LEU A 67 2.33 3.56 8.68
C LEU A 67 1.12 3.25 7.80
N VAL A 68 0.78 4.16 6.90
CA VAL A 68 -0.37 4.02 6.02
C VAL A 68 0.11 4.09 4.58
N HIS A 69 -0.24 3.08 3.80
CA HIS A 69 0.15 2.97 2.40
C HIS A 69 -1.10 3.00 1.53
N LEU A 70 -1.09 3.81 0.50
CA LEU A 70 -2.18 3.86 -0.47
C LEU A 70 -1.65 3.42 -1.83
N TRP A 71 -2.29 2.42 -2.41
CA TRP A 71 -1.99 1.87 -3.72
C TRP A 71 -3.19 2.05 -4.65
N LYS A 72 -2.93 2.19 -5.94
CA LYS A 72 -3.98 2.33 -6.94
C LYS A 72 -3.76 1.31 -8.05
N PHE A 73 -4.81 0.55 -8.36
CA PHE A 73 -4.80 -0.48 -9.38
C PHE A 73 -5.90 -0.24 -10.40
N ASP A 74 -5.74 -0.76 -11.60
CA ASP A 74 -6.77 -0.67 -12.63
C ASP A 74 -7.98 -1.53 -12.26
N ASP A 75 -7.72 -2.72 -11.69
CA ASP A 75 -8.72 -3.69 -11.27
C ASP A 75 -8.11 -4.70 -10.30
N ASP A 76 -8.89 -5.70 -9.89
CA ASP A 76 -8.40 -6.72 -8.96
C ASP A 76 -7.33 -7.63 -9.59
N ALA A 77 -7.41 -7.90 -10.88
CA ALA A 77 -6.39 -8.69 -11.55
C ALA A 77 -5.03 -7.95 -11.54
N ASP A 78 -5.04 -6.64 -11.80
CA ASP A 78 -3.86 -5.80 -11.70
C ASP A 78 -3.28 -5.81 -10.28
N ARG A 79 -4.15 -5.71 -9.27
CA ARG A 79 -3.75 -5.79 -7.86
C ARG A 79 -3.05 -7.11 -7.53
N ARG A 80 -3.64 -8.22 -7.95
CA ARG A 80 -3.07 -9.56 -7.69
C ARG A 80 -1.74 -9.75 -8.40
N SER A 81 -1.63 -9.29 -9.64
CA SER A 81 -0.36 -9.29 -10.39
C SER A 81 0.72 -8.50 -9.68
N HIS A 82 0.36 -7.32 -9.18
CA HIS A 82 1.29 -6.47 -8.45
C HIS A 82 1.84 -7.17 -7.22
N TRP A 83 0.98 -7.71 -6.37
CA TRP A 83 1.44 -8.37 -5.14
C TRP A 83 2.21 -9.66 -5.43
N ALA A 84 1.86 -10.39 -6.48
CA ALA A 84 2.66 -11.53 -6.90
C ALA A 84 4.09 -11.11 -7.26
N ALA A 85 4.24 -9.99 -7.97
CA ALA A 85 5.56 -9.47 -8.33
C ALA A 85 6.32 -8.98 -7.08
N VAL A 86 5.64 -8.33 -6.13
CA VAL A 86 6.26 -7.90 -4.87
C VAL A 86 6.79 -9.10 -4.09
N PHE A 87 6.00 -10.14 -3.94
CA PHE A 87 6.41 -11.33 -3.20
C PHE A 87 7.48 -12.15 -3.93
N ALA A 88 7.63 -11.97 -5.22
CA ALA A 88 8.72 -12.58 -6.00
C ALA A 88 10.01 -11.74 -5.95
N ASN A 89 9.96 -10.52 -5.42
CA ASN A 89 11.11 -9.65 -5.29
C ASN A 89 11.92 -10.03 -4.04
N LYS A 90 12.99 -10.78 -4.25
CA LYS A 90 13.80 -11.31 -3.14
C LYS A 90 14.46 -10.21 -2.32
N ASP A 91 14.92 -9.16 -2.95
CA ASP A 91 15.54 -8.04 -2.24
C ASP A 91 14.54 -7.39 -1.28
N PHE A 92 13.28 -7.30 -1.68
CA PHE A 92 12.22 -6.78 -0.83
C PHE A 92 11.86 -7.77 0.29
N VAL A 93 11.58 -9.02 -0.05
CA VAL A 93 11.13 -10.01 0.94
C VAL A 93 12.24 -10.38 1.92
N GLU A 94 13.39 -10.76 1.42
CA GLU A 94 14.51 -11.23 2.26
C GLU A 94 15.30 -10.07 2.86
N GLY A 95 15.49 -8.99 2.10
CA GLY A 95 16.28 -7.86 2.54
C GLY A 95 15.54 -6.88 3.43
N PHE A 96 14.22 -6.78 3.31
CA PHE A 96 13.43 -5.79 4.04
C PHE A 96 12.35 -6.42 4.92
N VAL A 97 11.42 -7.22 4.33
CA VAL A 97 10.24 -7.70 5.05
C VAL A 97 10.62 -8.47 6.31
N LEU A 98 11.62 -9.33 6.24
CA LEU A 98 12.06 -10.12 7.40
C LEU A 98 12.59 -9.25 8.53
N LYS A 99 13.15 -8.09 8.21
CA LYS A 99 13.63 -7.13 9.21
C LYS A 99 12.52 -6.27 9.78
N ALA A 100 11.54 -5.91 8.94
CA ALA A 100 10.44 -5.04 9.35
C ALA A 100 9.34 -5.77 10.10
N ARG A 101 9.10 -7.03 9.78
CA ARG A 101 8.01 -7.80 10.37
C ARG A 101 8.00 -7.83 11.91
N PRO A 102 9.15 -7.98 12.60
CA PRO A 102 9.14 -7.96 14.07
C PRO A 102 8.70 -6.63 14.68
N LEU A 103 8.70 -5.54 13.91
CA LEU A 103 8.30 -4.22 14.40
C LEU A 103 6.78 -4.03 14.35
N LEU A 104 6.06 -4.91 13.65
CA LEU A 104 4.63 -4.78 13.42
C LEU A 104 3.83 -5.44 14.53
N MET A 105 2.79 -4.74 15.01
CA MET A 105 1.76 -5.32 15.89
C MET A 105 0.62 -5.87 15.09
N THR A 106 0.06 -5.03 14.20
CA THR A 106 -1.11 -5.39 13.39
C THR A 106 -0.94 -4.87 11.96
N GLN A 107 -1.68 -5.50 11.08
CA GLN A 107 -1.76 -5.12 9.68
C GLN A 107 -3.22 -5.16 9.27
N GLU A 108 -3.69 -4.08 8.66
CA GLU A 108 -5.05 -3.94 8.17
C GLU A 108 -5.03 -3.58 6.69
N VAL A 109 -5.92 -4.19 5.92
CA VAL A 109 -6.05 -3.91 4.48
C VAL A 109 -7.50 -3.61 4.18
N LYS A 110 -7.72 -2.49 3.46
CA LYS A 110 -9.05 -2.12 2.96
C LYS A 110 -8.97 -1.92 1.47
N LEU A 111 -9.95 -2.44 0.75
CA LEU A 111 -10.12 -2.14 -0.66
C LEU A 111 -11.20 -1.06 -0.80
N LEU A 112 -10.89 -0.04 -1.59
CA LEU A 112 -11.72 1.15 -1.72
C LEU A 112 -12.04 1.39 -3.19
N HIS A 113 -13.27 1.82 -3.46
CA HIS A 113 -13.66 2.35 -4.76
C HIS A 113 -13.76 3.87 -4.66
N ARG A 114 -13.51 4.54 -5.78
CA ARG A 114 -13.71 5.99 -5.84
C ARG A 114 -15.18 6.32 -5.55
N ALA A 115 -15.39 7.37 -4.77
CA ALA A 115 -16.74 7.95 -4.67
C ALA A 115 -17.14 8.52 -6.05
N PRO A 116 -18.44 8.55 -6.39
CA PRO A 116 -18.87 9.08 -7.68
C PRO A 116 -18.74 10.62 -7.80
N TRP A 117 -18.12 11.26 -6.83
CA TRP A 117 -17.89 12.70 -6.83
C TRP A 117 -16.51 13.02 -6.25
N GLY A 118 -16.02 14.22 -6.54
CA GLY A 118 -14.78 14.75 -5.99
C GLY A 118 -13.55 14.34 -6.80
N PRO A 119 -12.40 14.96 -6.50
CA PRO A 119 -11.13 14.57 -7.11
C PRO A 119 -10.61 13.28 -6.50
N HIS A 120 -9.83 12.52 -7.28
CA HIS A 120 -9.23 11.27 -6.84
C HIS A 120 -7.77 11.21 -7.30
N PRO A 121 -6.87 10.69 -6.47
CA PRO A 121 -5.49 10.48 -6.89
C PRO A 121 -5.36 9.39 -7.94
#